data_c18c7c09c2e948b912d51a95023f6f56
#
_entry.id   c18c7c09c2e948b912d51a95023f6f56
#
_cell.length_a   1.000
_cell.length_b   1.000
_cell.length_c   1.000
_cell.angle_alpha   90.00
_cell.angle_beta   90.00
_cell.angle_gamma   90.00
#
_symmetry.space_group_name_H-M   'P 1'
#
loop_
_entity.id
_entity.type
_entity.pdbx_description
1 polymer ?
#
loop_
_entity_poly.entity_id
_entity_poly.type
_entity_poly.pdbx_seq_one_letter_code
_entity_poly.pdbx_strand_id
1 'polypeptide(L)'
;MIQTYHYSNILPRLNKHFLGFYLDDRLVGVVTLGWGTRPLHTIKKIFPSLETKDYYEIGRMCMTEDMPKNSESQMLSQTIRWIKKNCPEVKILFTWADGMVGKPGYVYQGSNFYYLGYIWTDMYMKNGIKLHPRQTKQFFAEDKEDKRLTCRPTFEQQQEVGIQHYRGKQFKYLFFTCGKREKKRLMKECTEPLSRDYPKDADLEWKMQVGKGKWELCSRPPYSTDMNSEIDSGIGLEKAAEKDTAAKENITGNVA
;
A
#
# COMPACT_ATOMS: atom_id res chain seq x y z
N MET A 1 12.23 -7.26 7.30
CA MET A 1 11.77 -5.94 7.72
C MET A 1 10.35 -5.62 7.19
N ILE A 2 10.11 -5.47 5.89
CA ILE A 2 8.76 -5.15 5.39
C ILE A 2 7.74 -6.21 5.82
N GLN A 3 8.06 -7.48 5.72
CA GLN A 3 7.19 -8.57 6.15
C GLN A 3 6.94 -8.61 7.66
N THR A 4 7.82 -8.03 8.45
CA THR A 4 7.75 -8.01 9.91
C THR A 4 7.07 -6.77 10.47
N TYR A 5 7.39 -5.59 9.92
CA TYR A 5 7.01 -4.29 10.49
C TYR A 5 5.94 -3.54 9.70
N HIS A 6 5.67 -3.93 8.45
CA HIS A 6 4.68 -3.23 7.64
C HIS A 6 3.30 -3.91 7.75
N TYR A 7 2.24 -3.13 7.99
CA TYR A 7 0.84 -3.61 8.08
C TYR A 7 0.35 -4.38 6.83
N SER A 8 1.08 -4.33 5.73
CA SER A 8 0.87 -5.15 4.54
C SER A 8 2.20 -5.81 4.17
N ASN A 9 2.30 -7.11 4.43
CA ASN A 9 3.49 -7.92 4.19
C ASN A 9 3.70 -8.31 2.72
N ILE A 10 2.71 -8.04 1.85
CA ILE A 10 2.79 -8.36 0.42
C ILE A 10 3.52 -7.23 -0.30
N LEU A 11 4.63 -7.58 -0.97
CA LEU A 11 5.38 -6.64 -1.79
C LEU A 11 4.67 -6.38 -3.13
N PRO A 12 4.64 -5.12 -3.61
CA PRO A 12 4.20 -4.82 -4.97
C PRO A 12 5.06 -5.58 -6.00
N ARG A 13 4.44 -6.04 -7.08
CA ARG A 13 5.15 -6.82 -8.10
C ARG A 13 6.14 -5.99 -8.93
N LEU A 14 5.87 -4.70 -9.12
CA LEU A 14 6.65 -3.80 -9.96
C LEU A 14 7.60 -2.93 -9.13
N ASN A 15 8.30 -3.51 -8.16
CA ASN A 15 9.39 -2.83 -7.46
C ASN A 15 10.64 -2.78 -8.35
N LYS A 16 11.30 -1.62 -8.39
CA LYS A 16 12.55 -1.40 -9.12
C LYS A 16 13.73 -1.20 -8.16
N HIS A 17 13.51 -0.47 -7.07
CA HIS A 17 14.55 -0.16 -6.09
C HIS A 17 14.08 -0.49 -4.67
N PHE A 18 15.02 -0.96 -3.86
CA PHE A 18 14.86 -1.21 -2.43
C PHE A 18 15.94 -0.40 -1.73
N LEU A 19 15.54 0.63 -1.00
CA LEU A 19 16.44 1.51 -0.26
C LEU A 19 16.41 1.12 1.21
N GLY A 20 17.55 0.65 1.73
CA GLY A 20 17.77 0.37 3.15
C GLY A 20 18.36 1.58 3.86
N PHE A 21 17.87 1.87 5.06
CA PHE A 21 18.35 2.94 5.91
C PHE A 21 18.96 2.36 7.17
N TYR A 22 20.18 2.75 7.46
CA TYR A 22 20.99 2.20 8.53
C TYR A 22 21.31 3.27 9.56
N LEU A 23 21.33 2.85 10.81
CA LEU A 23 21.85 3.59 11.94
C LEU A 23 22.86 2.69 12.65
N ASP A 24 24.14 3.06 12.67
CA ASP A 24 25.23 2.27 13.26
C ASP A 24 25.20 0.80 12.82
N ASP A 25 25.20 0.58 11.50
CA ASP A 25 25.13 -0.74 10.84
C ASP A 25 23.83 -1.55 11.05
N ARG A 26 22.88 -1.03 11.83
CA ARG A 26 21.55 -1.64 12.00
C ARG A 26 20.59 -1.13 10.95
N LEU A 27 19.94 -2.04 10.21
CA LEU A 27 18.86 -1.70 9.29
C LEU A 27 17.63 -1.22 10.08
N VAL A 28 17.32 0.07 10.02
CA VAL A 28 16.22 0.70 10.77
C VAL A 28 15.04 1.10 9.89
N GLY A 29 15.20 1.19 8.58
CA GLY A 29 14.13 1.56 7.67
C GLY A 29 14.29 1.00 6.28
N VAL A 30 13.19 0.83 5.55
CA VAL A 30 13.16 0.40 4.14
C VAL A 30 12.11 1.19 3.38
N VAL A 31 12.47 1.64 2.17
CA VAL A 31 11.55 2.20 1.18
C VAL A 31 11.67 1.40 -0.11
N THR A 32 10.53 1.00 -0.68
CA THR A 32 10.50 0.41 -2.02
C THR A 32 9.97 1.42 -3.03
N LEU A 33 10.66 1.52 -4.17
CA LEU A 33 10.28 2.37 -5.29
C LEU A 33 9.99 1.51 -6.50
N GLY A 34 8.92 1.81 -7.18
CA GLY A 34 8.50 1.09 -8.38
C GLY A 34 7.23 1.69 -8.96
N TRP A 35 6.29 0.83 -9.28
CA TRP A 35 5.02 1.24 -9.87
C TRP A 35 3.86 0.39 -9.36
N GLY A 36 2.64 0.96 -9.41
CA GLY A 36 1.40 0.23 -9.18
C GLY A 36 1.04 -0.71 -10.37
N THR A 37 -0.13 -1.30 -10.32
CA THR A 37 -0.57 -2.33 -11.30
C THR A 37 -0.79 -1.81 -12.73
N ARG A 38 -1.02 -0.51 -12.92
CA ARG A 38 -1.27 0.13 -14.22
C ARG A 38 -0.47 1.43 -14.34
N PRO A 39 0.87 1.35 -14.42
CA PRO A 39 1.73 2.52 -14.28
C PRO A 39 1.46 3.60 -15.32
N LEU A 40 1.36 3.25 -16.60
CA LEU A 40 1.09 4.23 -17.65
C LEU A 40 -0.28 4.92 -17.47
N HIS A 41 -1.31 4.15 -17.13
CA HIS A 41 -2.64 4.70 -16.87
C HIS A 41 -2.65 5.63 -15.65
N THR A 42 -1.95 5.27 -14.58
CA THR A 42 -1.86 6.07 -13.36
C THR A 42 -1.23 7.42 -13.65
N ILE A 43 -0.06 7.44 -14.30
CA ILE A 43 0.65 8.71 -14.51
C ILE A 43 -0.03 9.59 -15.55
N LYS A 44 -0.53 9.03 -16.67
CA LYS A 44 -1.20 9.79 -17.72
C LYS A 44 -2.55 10.36 -17.27
N LYS A 45 -3.22 9.71 -16.32
CA LYS A 45 -4.42 10.25 -15.72
C LYS A 45 -4.14 11.53 -14.93
N ILE A 46 -2.96 11.68 -14.33
CA ILE A 46 -2.59 12.85 -13.52
C ILE A 46 -1.84 13.88 -14.37
N PHE A 47 -0.94 13.41 -15.24
CA PHE A 47 -0.11 14.22 -16.13
C PHE A 47 -0.09 13.61 -17.53
N PRO A 48 -0.90 14.09 -18.48
CA PRO A 48 -1.01 13.51 -19.81
C PRO A 48 0.30 13.45 -20.60
N SER A 49 1.25 14.37 -20.35
CA SER A 49 2.54 14.42 -21.02
C SER A 49 3.57 13.43 -20.46
N LEU A 50 3.36 12.87 -19.27
CA LEU A 50 4.32 11.99 -18.63
C LEU A 50 4.10 10.52 -19.01
N GLU A 51 5.18 9.74 -18.87
CA GLU A 51 5.21 8.31 -19.11
C GLU A 51 5.66 7.54 -17.86
N THR A 52 5.62 6.22 -17.90
CA THR A 52 6.01 5.34 -16.78
C THR A 52 7.41 5.63 -16.25
N LYS A 53 8.35 5.97 -17.14
CA LYS A 53 9.75 6.28 -16.75
C LYS A 53 9.89 7.59 -15.97
N ASP A 54 8.92 8.50 -16.08
CA ASP A 54 8.97 9.84 -15.48
C ASP A 54 8.54 9.87 -14.01
N TYR A 55 8.10 8.71 -13.43
CA TYR A 55 7.68 8.67 -12.04
C TYR A 55 8.04 7.36 -11.34
N TYR A 56 8.12 7.44 -10.02
CA TYR A 56 8.05 6.28 -9.14
C TYR A 56 6.89 6.40 -8.15
N GLU A 57 6.40 5.25 -7.75
CA GLU A 57 5.49 5.09 -6.63
C GLU A 57 6.24 4.49 -5.43
N ILE A 58 6.05 5.06 -4.22
CA ILE A 58 6.47 4.41 -2.99
C ILE A 58 5.52 3.24 -2.75
N GLY A 59 6.01 2.05 -3.01
CA GLY A 59 5.22 0.82 -2.85
C GLY A 59 5.06 0.40 -1.40
N ARG A 60 6.14 0.50 -0.63
CA ARG A 60 6.18 0.23 0.83
C ARG A 60 7.18 1.15 1.49
N MET A 61 6.85 1.56 2.69
CA MET A 61 7.73 2.30 3.58
C MET A 61 7.50 1.80 5.00
N CYS A 62 8.53 1.38 5.68
CA CYS A 62 8.48 1.01 7.08
C CYS A 62 9.78 1.37 7.79
N MET A 63 9.67 1.57 9.09
CA MET A 63 10.76 1.89 10.00
C MET A 63 10.54 1.15 11.31
N THR A 64 11.60 0.85 12.05
CA THR A 64 11.51 0.25 13.38
C THR A 64 10.90 1.27 14.36
N GLU A 65 10.14 0.79 15.34
CA GLU A 65 9.36 1.64 16.25
C GLU A 65 10.24 2.41 17.26
N ASP A 66 11.44 1.93 17.51
CA ASP A 66 12.41 2.54 18.41
C ASP A 66 13.12 3.80 17.87
N MET A 67 12.80 4.18 16.66
CA MET A 67 13.40 5.36 16.03
C MET A 67 12.77 6.67 16.56
N PRO A 68 13.58 7.73 16.70
CA PRO A 68 13.09 9.04 17.16
C PRO A 68 11.96 9.60 16.29
N LYS A 69 11.14 10.46 16.86
CA LYS A 69 10.11 11.21 16.11
C LYS A 69 10.71 11.90 14.88
N ASN A 70 9.99 11.89 13.77
CA ASN A 70 10.37 12.45 12.46
C ASN A 70 11.43 11.65 11.68
N SER A 71 11.89 10.51 12.15
CA SER A 71 12.85 9.66 11.41
C SER A 71 12.28 9.19 10.06
N GLU A 72 10.98 8.92 9.97
CA GLU A 72 10.32 8.59 8.69
C GLU A 72 10.39 9.75 7.68
N SER A 73 10.22 11.01 8.13
CA SER A 73 10.35 12.20 7.29
C SER A 73 11.80 12.40 6.82
N GLN A 74 12.78 12.08 7.66
CA GLN A 74 14.20 12.07 7.28
C GLN A 74 14.47 10.99 6.23
N MET A 75 13.94 9.79 6.40
CA MET A 75 14.02 8.70 5.44
C MET A 75 13.43 9.09 4.08
N LEU A 76 12.28 9.76 4.04
CA LEU A 76 11.71 10.30 2.81
C LEU A 76 12.60 11.38 2.17
N SER A 77 13.17 12.26 2.98
CA SER A 77 14.11 13.28 2.49
C SER A 77 15.34 12.65 1.83
N GLN A 78 15.91 11.60 2.42
CA GLN A 78 17.01 10.83 1.84
C GLN A 78 16.59 10.12 0.55
N THR A 79 15.41 9.49 0.55
CA THR A 79 14.83 8.85 -0.65
C THR A 79 14.72 9.84 -1.81
N ILE A 80 14.20 11.05 -1.55
CA ILE A 80 14.06 12.11 -2.57
C ILE A 80 15.44 12.55 -3.09
N ARG A 81 16.43 12.72 -2.21
CA ARG A 81 17.81 13.07 -2.62
C ARG A 81 18.41 11.96 -3.47
N TRP A 82 18.21 10.70 -3.08
CA TRP A 82 18.69 9.55 -3.84
C TRP A 82 18.08 9.50 -5.24
N ILE A 83 16.75 9.70 -5.37
CA ILE A 83 16.06 9.76 -6.66
C ILE A 83 16.66 10.87 -7.54
N LYS A 84 16.80 12.09 -7.01
CA LYS A 84 17.36 13.22 -7.77
C LYS A 84 18.77 12.98 -8.26
N LYS A 85 19.57 12.23 -7.51
CA LYS A 85 20.96 11.91 -7.86
C LYS A 85 21.06 10.75 -8.86
N ASN A 86 20.28 9.70 -8.67
CA ASN A 86 20.47 8.43 -9.37
C ASN A 86 19.42 8.16 -10.46
N CYS A 87 18.31 8.90 -10.45
CA CYS A 87 17.20 8.75 -11.39
C CYS A 87 16.72 10.13 -11.88
N PRO A 88 17.58 10.92 -12.56
CA PRO A 88 17.27 12.32 -12.95
C PRO A 88 16.10 12.43 -13.93
N GLU A 89 15.76 11.35 -14.63
CA GLU A 89 14.59 11.24 -15.49
C GLU A 89 13.28 11.27 -14.73
N VAL A 90 13.28 10.85 -13.45
CA VAL A 90 12.08 10.79 -12.61
C VAL A 90 11.70 12.19 -12.15
N LYS A 91 10.54 12.64 -12.55
CA LYS A 91 9.98 13.97 -12.26
C LYS A 91 9.02 13.98 -11.10
N ILE A 92 8.39 12.83 -10.82
CA ILE A 92 7.32 12.66 -9.85
C ILE A 92 7.63 11.48 -8.93
N LEU A 93 7.46 11.70 -7.63
CA LEU A 93 7.34 10.65 -6.63
C LEU A 93 5.88 10.64 -6.13
N PHE A 94 5.18 9.54 -6.38
CA PHE A 94 3.78 9.34 -6.05
C PHE A 94 3.63 8.35 -4.90
N THR A 95 2.56 8.46 -4.10
CA THR A 95 2.29 7.50 -3.03
C THR A 95 0.84 7.55 -2.56
N TRP A 96 0.46 6.54 -1.82
CA TRP A 96 -0.83 6.38 -1.19
C TRP A 96 -0.70 6.33 0.34
N ALA A 97 -1.61 7.01 1.04
CA ALA A 97 -1.81 6.78 2.47
C ALA A 97 -3.11 6.01 2.66
N ASP A 98 -3.04 4.94 3.46
CA ASP A 98 -4.15 4.01 3.62
C ASP A 98 -5.06 4.43 4.79
N GLY A 99 -6.10 5.20 4.48
CA GLY A 99 -7.11 5.58 5.46
C GLY A 99 -7.97 4.41 5.93
N MET A 100 -7.97 3.25 5.22
CA MET A 100 -8.62 2.05 5.71
C MET A 100 -8.03 1.60 7.06
N VAL A 101 -6.72 1.74 7.23
CA VAL A 101 -6.02 1.45 8.49
C VAL A 101 -5.85 2.69 9.39
N GLY A 102 -6.60 3.76 9.13
CA GLY A 102 -6.59 4.96 9.96
C GLY A 102 -5.40 5.88 9.73
N LYS A 103 -4.76 5.85 8.55
CA LYS A 103 -3.57 6.67 8.25
C LYS A 103 -3.88 7.72 7.19
N PRO A 104 -4.07 9.01 7.56
CA PRO A 104 -4.30 10.08 6.58
C PRO A 104 -3.03 10.54 5.86
N GLY A 105 -1.83 10.05 6.27
CA GLY A 105 -0.55 10.33 5.60
C GLY A 105 0.27 11.46 6.21
N TYR A 106 0.26 11.63 7.52
CA TYR A 106 1.01 12.67 8.23
C TYR A 106 2.49 12.76 7.84
N VAL A 107 3.15 11.64 7.58
CA VAL A 107 4.55 11.61 7.14
C VAL A 107 4.74 12.31 5.79
N TYR A 108 3.82 12.15 4.85
CA TYR A 108 3.86 12.82 3.55
C TYR A 108 3.54 14.31 3.67
N GLN A 109 2.58 14.66 4.53
CA GLN A 109 2.24 16.05 4.86
C GLN A 109 3.46 16.78 5.43
N GLY A 110 4.11 16.21 6.46
CA GLY A 110 5.33 16.73 7.07
C GLY A 110 6.53 16.77 6.12
N SER A 111 6.53 15.95 5.06
CA SER A 111 7.57 15.91 4.02
C SER A 111 7.25 16.76 2.80
N ASN A 112 6.27 17.66 2.89
CA ASN A 112 5.91 18.60 1.82
C ASN A 112 5.43 17.94 0.50
N PHE A 113 4.74 16.82 0.56
CA PHE A 113 4.01 16.29 -0.58
C PHE A 113 2.75 17.13 -0.85
N TYR A 114 2.30 17.19 -2.08
CA TYR A 114 0.97 17.71 -2.43
C TYR A 114 -0.07 16.61 -2.23
N TYR A 115 -1.22 17.00 -1.73
CA TYR A 115 -2.41 16.16 -1.63
C TYR A 115 -3.22 16.28 -2.93
N LEU A 116 -3.62 15.14 -3.51
CA LEU A 116 -4.37 15.07 -4.77
C LEU A 116 -5.78 14.50 -4.59
N GLY A 117 -6.35 14.59 -3.41
CA GLY A 117 -7.63 13.97 -3.14
C GLY A 117 -7.52 12.49 -2.77
N TYR A 118 -8.63 11.79 -2.83
CA TYR A 118 -8.72 10.39 -2.41
C TYR A 118 -9.49 9.54 -3.41
N ILE A 119 -9.39 8.24 -3.24
CA ILE A 119 -10.27 7.24 -3.83
C ILE A 119 -10.87 6.36 -2.73
N TRP A 120 -12.00 5.74 -3.03
CA TRP A 120 -12.51 4.66 -2.21
C TRP A 120 -11.77 3.37 -2.54
N THR A 121 -11.25 2.69 -1.51
CA THR A 121 -10.64 1.37 -1.62
C THR A 121 -11.50 0.34 -0.92
N ASP A 122 -11.55 -0.86 -1.48
CA ASP A 122 -12.35 -1.95 -0.96
C ASP A 122 -11.51 -2.84 -0.03
N MET A 123 -12.14 -3.29 1.07
CA MET A 123 -11.63 -4.30 1.97
C MET A 123 -12.71 -5.34 2.23
N TYR A 124 -12.36 -6.61 2.15
CA TYR A 124 -13.24 -7.71 2.51
C TYR A 124 -12.77 -8.33 3.81
N MET A 125 -13.74 -8.76 4.63
CA MET A 125 -13.46 -9.44 5.89
C MET A 125 -14.39 -10.65 6.06
N LYS A 126 -13.84 -11.70 6.65
CA LYS A 126 -14.62 -12.86 7.13
C LYS A 126 -14.07 -13.27 8.49
N ASN A 127 -14.95 -13.36 9.49
CA ASN A 127 -14.59 -13.73 10.87
C ASN A 127 -13.44 -12.88 11.45
N GLY A 128 -13.44 -11.56 11.19
CA GLY A 128 -12.37 -10.65 11.64
C GLY A 128 -11.07 -10.72 10.82
N ILE A 129 -10.96 -11.63 9.86
CA ILE A 129 -9.78 -11.77 9.00
C ILE A 129 -9.94 -10.92 7.75
N LYS A 130 -8.94 -10.07 7.46
CA LYS A 130 -8.87 -9.31 6.21
C LYS A 130 -8.59 -10.23 5.03
N LEU A 131 -9.41 -10.10 4.00
CA LEU A 131 -9.26 -10.82 2.74
C LEU A 131 -8.85 -9.85 1.63
N HIS A 132 -7.87 -10.25 0.83
CA HIS A 132 -7.62 -9.55 -0.43
C HIS A 132 -8.79 -9.81 -1.39
N PRO A 133 -9.21 -8.85 -2.26
CA PRO A 133 -10.31 -9.07 -3.22
C PRO A 133 -10.18 -10.31 -4.10
N ARG A 134 -8.96 -10.79 -4.35
CA ARG A 134 -8.72 -12.05 -5.07
C ARG A 134 -8.91 -13.30 -4.22
N GLN A 135 -8.75 -13.19 -2.90
CA GLN A 135 -8.92 -14.32 -1.98
C GLN A 135 -10.41 -14.62 -1.73
N THR A 136 -11.30 -13.62 -1.92
CA THR A 136 -12.74 -13.84 -1.80
C THR A 136 -13.24 -14.95 -2.73
N LYS A 137 -12.58 -15.16 -3.87
CA LYS A 137 -12.94 -16.20 -4.84
C LYS A 137 -12.83 -17.63 -4.31
N GLN A 138 -11.92 -17.87 -3.35
CA GLN A 138 -11.72 -19.20 -2.78
C GLN A 138 -12.95 -19.72 -2.01
N PHE A 139 -13.81 -18.81 -1.54
CA PHE A 139 -15.06 -19.17 -0.84
C PHE A 139 -16.19 -19.59 -1.79
N PHE A 140 -16.01 -19.39 -3.09
CA PHE A 140 -16.95 -19.77 -4.15
C PHE A 140 -16.35 -20.85 -5.06
N ALA A 141 -15.33 -21.56 -4.57
CA ALA A 141 -14.43 -22.39 -5.39
C ALA A 141 -14.98 -23.77 -5.72
N GLU A 142 -16.24 -24.08 -5.42
CA GLU A 142 -16.88 -25.29 -5.96
C GLU A 142 -16.89 -25.27 -7.49
N ASP A 143 -16.83 -24.06 -8.09
CA ASP A 143 -16.69 -23.80 -9.53
C ASP A 143 -15.31 -23.23 -9.90
N LYS A 144 -14.21 -23.91 -9.59
CA LYS A 144 -12.86 -23.48 -10.00
C LYS A 144 -12.70 -23.30 -11.52
N GLU A 145 -13.55 -23.92 -12.31
CA GLU A 145 -13.58 -23.81 -13.77
C GLU A 145 -14.51 -22.71 -14.29
N ASP A 146 -15.39 -22.16 -13.45
CA ASP A 146 -16.29 -21.09 -13.87
C ASP A 146 -15.56 -19.76 -14.05
N LYS A 147 -15.32 -19.39 -15.30
CA LYS A 147 -14.71 -18.09 -15.68
C LYS A 147 -15.50 -16.89 -15.19
N ARG A 148 -16.79 -17.04 -14.80
CA ARG A 148 -17.62 -15.98 -14.21
C ARG A 148 -17.12 -15.55 -12.84
N LEU A 149 -16.39 -16.40 -12.12
CA LEU A 149 -15.74 -16.08 -10.84
C LEU A 149 -14.51 -15.16 -10.98
N THR A 150 -14.24 -14.59 -12.15
CA THR A 150 -13.23 -13.55 -12.33
C THR A 150 -13.66 -12.23 -11.72
N CYS A 151 -14.96 -12.02 -11.48
CA CYS A 151 -15.55 -10.83 -10.90
C CYS A 151 -15.49 -10.83 -9.37
N ARG A 152 -15.65 -9.66 -8.76
CA ARG A 152 -15.85 -9.53 -7.32
C ARG A 152 -17.17 -10.19 -6.92
N PRO A 153 -17.27 -10.80 -5.71
CA PRO A 153 -18.51 -11.45 -5.29
C PRO A 153 -19.65 -10.43 -5.22
N THR A 154 -20.85 -10.85 -5.60
CA THR A 154 -22.07 -10.04 -5.42
C THR A 154 -22.38 -9.88 -3.93
N PHE A 155 -23.31 -8.96 -3.59
CA PHE A 155 -23.72 -8.79 -2.21
C PHE A 155 -24.36 -10.07 -1.63
N GLU A 156 -25.21 -10.72 -2.41
CA GLU A 156 -25.88 -11.96 -2.05
C GLU A 156 -24.87 -13.08 -1.77
N GLN A 157 -23.89 -13.27 -2.65
CA GLN A 157 -22.80 -14.22 -2.45
C GLN A 157 -21.97 -13.91 -1.21
N GLN A 158 -21.70 -12.61 -0.93
CA GLN A 158 -20.98 -12.22 0.28
C GLN A 158 -21.77 -12.63 1.55
N GLN A 159 -23.08 -12.40 1.56
CA GLN A 159 -23.93 -12.77 2.70
C GLN A 159 -23.96 -14.29 2.92
N GLU A 160 -24.09 -15.07 1.84
CA GLU A 160 -24.13 -16.53 1.87
C GLU A 160 -22.91 -17.14 2.57
N VAL A 161 -21.73 -16.58 2.34
CA VAL A 161 -20.48 -17.08 2.92
C VAL A 161 -19.98 -16.26 4.12
N GLY A 162 -20.76 -15.28 4.61
CA GLY A 162 -20.42 -14.45 5.76
C GLY A 162 -19.25 -13.47 5.51
N ILE A 163 -19.08 -13.00 4.26
CA ILE A 163 -18.10 -11.96 3.94
C ILE A 163 -18.72 -10.59 4.16
N GLN A 164 -18.01 -9.73 4.89
CA GLN A 164 -18.33 -8.31 5.03
C GLN A 164 -17.47 -7.49 4.05
N HIS A 165 -18.09 -6.50 3.40
CA HIS A 165 -17.41 -5.63 2.46
C HIS A 165 -17.40 -4.19 2.98
N TYR A 166 -16.21 -3.65 3.17
CA TYR A 166 -15.97 -2.30 3.63
C TYR A 166 -15.32 -1.44 2.56
N ARG A 167 -15.52 -0.14 2.66
CA ARG A 167 -14.78 0.88 1.92
C ARG A 167 -14.18 1.89 2.86
N GLY A 168 -12.95 2.31 2.58
CA GLY A 168 -12.29 3.42 3.25
C GLY A 168 -11.61 4.33 2.24
N LYS A 169 -11.34 5.57 2.65
CA LYS A 169 -10.60 6.51 1.83
C LYS A 169 -9.14 6.09 1.72
N GLN A 170 -8.56 6.20 0.55
CA GLN A 170 -7.13 6.08 0.29
C GLN A 170 -6.67 7.40 -0.32
N PHE A 171 -5.77 8.09 0.37
CA PHE A 171 -5.35 9.45 0.05
C PHE A 171 -4.15 9.45 -0.88
N LYS A 172 -4.19 10.30 -1.92
CA LYS A 172 -3.14 10.43 -2.93
C LYS A 172 -2.17 11.54 -2.55
N TYR A 173 -0.86 11.25 -2.62
CA TYR A 173 0.19 12.22 -2.37
C TYR A 173 1.23 12.22 -3.48
N LEU A 174 1.79 13.40 -3.75
CA LEU A 174 2.74 13.61 -4.83
C LEU A 174 3.83 14.60 -4.43
N PHE A 175 5.06 14.27 -4.80
CA PHE A 175 6.21 15.15 -4.67
C PHE A 175 6.88 15.36 -6.03
N PHE A 176 7.22 16.60 -6.37
CA PHE A 176 7.99 16.91 -7.57
C PHE A 176 9.48 16.76 -7.32
N THR A 177 10.13 15.83 -8.00
CA THR A 177 11.57 15.60 -7.92
C THR A 177 12.36 16.46 -8.91
N CYS A 178 11.68 16.98 -9.94
CA CYS A 178 12.24 17.82 -11.01
C CYS A 178 12.54 19.27 -10.57
N GLY A 179 13.23 20.00 -11.43
CA GLY A 179 13.58 21.41 -11.25
C GLY A 179 12.37 22.36 -11.29
N LYS A 180 12.57 23.61 -10.83
CA LYS A 180 11.51 24.63 -10.66
C LYS A 180 10.71 24.90 -11.95
N ARG A 181 11.38 24.99 -13.11
CA ARG A 181 10.73 25.27 -14.40
C ARG A 181 9.79 24.14 -14.80
N GLU A 182 10.27 22.91 -14.74
CA GLU A 182 9.50 21.72 -15.08
C GLU A 182 8.35 21.50 -14.08
N LYS A 183 8.61 21.68 -12.80
CA LYS A 183 7.55 21.66 -11.76
C LYS A 183 6.43 22.64 -12.10
N LYS A 184 6.75 23.90 -12.48
CA LYS A 184 5.74 24.91 -12.83
C LYS A 184 4.92 24.49 -14.06
N ARG A 185 5.55 23.85 -15.05
CA ARG A 185 4.88 23.29 -16.22
C ARG A 185 3.90 22.17 -15.82
N LEU A 186 4.39 21.18 -15.06
CA LEU A 186 3.59 20.04 -14.61
C LEU A 186 2.43 20.45 -13.68
N MET A 187 2.62 21.45 -12.81
CA MET A 187 1.55 21.97 -11.97
C MET A 187 0.37 22.55 -12.78
N LYS A 188 0.66 23.13 -13.97
CA LYS A 188 -0.40 23.64 -14.86
C LYS A 188 -1.11 22.52 -15.63
N GLU A 189 -0.40 21.43 -15.92
CA GLU A 189 -0.92 20.28 -16.66
C GLU A 189 -1.71 19.30 -15.77
N CYS A 190 -1.47 19.35 -14.45
CA CYS A 190 -2.05 18.41 -13.51
C CYS A 190 -3.58 18.42 -13.58
N THR A 191 -4.16 17.25 -13.83
CA THR A 191 -5.62 17.08 -13.94
C THR A 191 -6.31 16.89 -12.57
N GLU A 192 -5.52 16.67 -11.52
CA GLU A 192 -5.99 16.48 -10.15
C GLU A 192 -5.67 17.72 -9.31
N PRO A 193 -6.45 18.01 -8.25
CA PRO A 193 -6.15 19.14 -7.37
C PRO A 193 -4.80 18.95 -6.67
N LEU A 194 -3.95 19.99 -6.73
CA LEU A 194 -2.68 20.02 -5.99
C LEU A 194 -2.86 20.90 -4.76
N SER A 195 -3.21 20.29 -3.62
CA SER A 195 -3.52 21.02 -2.39
C SER A 195 -2.39 20.88 -1.34
N ARG A 196 -2.38 21.86 -0.42
CA ARG A 196 -1.66 21.81 0.86
C ARG A 196 -2.63 21.81 2.03
N ASP A 197 -3.91 21.82 1.74
CA ASP A 197 -4.96 21.55 2.71
C ASP A 197 -5.06 20.02 2.87
N TYR A 198 -4.48 19.55 3.94
CA TYR A 198 -4.25 18.12 4.14
C TYR A 198 -5.36 17.48 4.96
N PRO A 199 -5.76 16.24 4.59
CA PRO A 199 -6.69 15.47 5.40
C PRO A 199 -6.12 15.19 6.79
N LYS A 200 -7.02 15.17 7.77
CA LYS A 200 -6.77 14.85 9.19
C LYS A 200 -7.54 13.60 9.59
N ASP A 201 -7.43 13.22 10.85
CA ASP A 201 -8.17 12.06 11.37
C ASP A 201 -9.70 12.22 11.22
N ALA A 202 -10.20 13.47 11.31
CA ALA A 202 -11.62 13.77 11.09
C ALA A 202 -12.10 13.52 9.65
N ASP A 203 -11.20 13.47 8.68
CA ASP A 203 -11.52 13.20 7.26
C ASP A 203 -11.51 11.70 6.92
N LEU A 204 -11.09 10.86 7.87
CA LEU A 204 -11.18 9.41 7.75
C LEU A 204 -12.65 8.99 7.73
N GLU A 205 -12.98 8.09 6.82
CA GLU A 205 -14.35 7.64 6.63
C GLU A 205 -14.37 6.19 6.17
N TRP A 206 -15.23 5.41 6.79
CA TRP A 206 -15.46 4.01 6.45
C TRP A 206 -16.94 3.78 6.16
N LYS A 207 -17.20 2.90 5.20
CA LYS A 207 -18.55 2.47 4.82
C LYS A 207 -18.61 0.96 4.78
N MET A 208 -19.72 0.40 5.24
CA MET A 208 -20.03 -1.02 5.12
C MET A 208 -21.13 -1.20 4.08
N GLN A 209 -21.00 -2.22 3.27
CA GLN A 209 -22.05 -2.59 2.32
C GLN A 209 -23.19 -3.29 3.06
N VAL A 210 -24.40 -2.74 2.96
CA VAL A 210 -25.62 -3.26 3.60
C VAL A 210 -26.63 -3.80 2.60
N GLY A 211 -26.36 -3.64 1.30
CA GLY A 211 -27.22 -4.13 0.23
C GLY A 211 -26.55 -3.94 -1.12
N LYS A 212 -27.17 -4.44 -2.20
CA LYS A 212 -26.68 -4.24 -3.56
C LYS A 212 -26.58 -2.73 -3.87
N GLY A 213 -25.35 -2.22 -3.98
CA GLY A 213 -25.07 -0.80 -4.21
C GLY A 213 -25.37 0.13 -3.04
N LYS A 214 -25.82 -0.39 -1.88
CA LYS A 214 -26.13 0.40 -0.69
C LYS A 214 -24.99 0.36 0.31
N TRP A 215 -24.63 1.53 0.85
CA TRP A 215 -23.51 1.72 1.76
C TRP A 215 -23.95 2.57 2.94
N GLU A 216 -23.57 2.17 4.14
CA GLU A 216 -23.77 2.93 5.36
C GLU A 216 -22.44 3.31 5.99
N LEU A 217 -22.39 4.50 6.60
CA LEU A 217 -21.26 4.92 7.40
C LEU A 217 -21.10 3.99 8.60
N CYS A 218 -19.88 3.63 8.91
CA CYS A 218 -19.56 2.79 10.05
C CYS A 218 -18.29 3.28 10.75
N SER A 219 -18.04 2.78 11.95
CA SER A 219 -16.76 2.92 12.62
C SER A 219 -15.66 2.19 11.82
N ARG A 220 -14.40 2.52 12.11
CA ARG A 220 -13.26 1.80 11.55
C ARG A 220 -13.45 0.30 11.78
N PRO A 221 -13.41 -0.52 10.72
CA PRO A 221 -13.53 -1.97 10.87
C PRO A 221 -12.46 -2.50 11.84
N PRO A 222 -12.79 -3.47 12.69
CA PRO A 222 -11.84 -4.12 13.57
C PRO A 222 -10.82 -4.86 12.70
N TYR A 223 -9.76 -4.17 12.39
CA TYR A 223 -8.64 -4.66 11.60
C TYR A 223 -7.42 -4.71 12.50
N SER A 224 -7.05 -5.90 12.92
CA SER A 224 -5.81 -6.11 13.64
C SER A 224 -4.67 -6.02 12.64
N THR A 225 -3.76 -5.07 12.88
CA THR A 225 -2.44 -5.05 12.27
C THR A 225 -1.44 -5.88 13.09
N ASP A 226 -1.87 -6.38 14.25
CA ASP A 226 -1.05 -7.23 15.10
C ASP A 226 -0.91 -8.60 14.42
N MET A 227 0.28 -8.85 13.91
CA MET A 227 0.67 -10.13 13.32
C MET A 227 0.68 -11.28 14.36
N ASN A 228 0.44 -10.97 15.63
CA ASN A 228 0.38 -11.90 16.75
C ASN A 228 -1.05 -12.22 17.22
N SER A 229 -2.10 -11.79 16.50
CA SER A 229 -3.44 -12.26 16.85
C SER A 229 -3.54 -13.74 16.45
N GLU A 230 -3.99 -14.59 17.35
CA GLU A 230 -4.20 -16.04 17.15
C GLU A 230 -5.09 -16.36 15.93
N ILE A 231 -5.76 -15.37 15.37
CA ILE A 231 -6.61 -15.45 14.18
C ILE A 231 -5.77 -15.50 12.89
N ASP A 232 -4.59 -14.88 12.85
CA ASP A 232 -3.68 -14.93 11.70
C ASP A 232 -2.84 -16.23 11.68
N SER A 233 -2.76 -16.95 12.80
CA SER A 233 -1.94 -18.15 12.96
C SER A 233 -2.50 -19.41 12.30
N GLY A 234 -3.82 -19.46 12.01
CA GLY A 234 -4.47 -20.70 11.55
C GLY A 234 -4.26 -21.06 10.07
N ILE A 235 -3.89 -20.13 9.20
CA ILE A 235 -3.81 -20.42 7.74
C ILE A 235 -2.43 -20.12 7.12
N GLY A 236 -1.60 -19.31 7.81
CA GLY A 236 -0.29 -18.86 7.28
C GLY A 236 0.93 -19.55 7.87
N LEU A 237 0.84 -20.05 9.10
CA LEU A 237 2.01 -20.57 9.83
C LEU A 237 2.37 -22.02 9.48
N GLU A 238 1.41 -22.86 9.11
CA GLU A 238 1.74 -24.23 8.68
C GLU A 238 2.63 -24.24 7.42
N LYS A 239 2.36 -23.34 6.46
CA LYS A 239 3.18 -23.24 5.23
C LYS A 239 4.50 -22.49 5.41
N ALA A 240 4.65 -21.67 6.44
CA ALA A 240 5.90 -20.99 6.74
C ALA A 240 6.84 -21.90 7.57
N ALA A 241 6.31 -22.69 8.51
CA ALA A 241 7.05 -23.65 9.30
C ALA A 241 7.62 -24.79 8.43
N GLU A 242 6.85 -25.30 7.47
CA GLU A 242 7.34 -26.33 6.53
C GLU A 242 8.47 -25.81 5.62
N LYS A 243 8.44 -24.52 5.22
CA LYS A 243 9.53 -23.93 4.40
C LYS A 243 10.79 -23.66 5.21
N ASP A 244 10.69 -23.29 6.48
CA ASP A 244 11.85 -23.06 7.34
C ASP A 244 12.53 -24.38 7.76
N THR A 245 11.76 -25.46 7.90
CA THR A 245 12.30 -26.79 8.18
C THR A 245 13.04 -27.35 6.95
N ALA A 246 12.47 -27.20 5.76
CA ALA A 246 13.10 -27.61 4.50
C ALA A 246 14.36 -26.78 4.16
N ALA A 247 14.42 -25.50 4.57
CA ALA A 247 15.60 -24.65 4.38
C ALA A 247 16.74 -25.01 5.37
N LYS A 248 16.43 -25.46 6.57
CA LYS A 248 17.42 -25.88 7.57
C LYS A 248 18.01 -27.25 7.25
N GLU A 249 17.25 -28.20 6.71
CA GLU A 249 17.74 -29.51 6.28
C GLU A 249 18.69 -29.42 5.07
N ASN A 250 18.52 -28.41 4.19
CA ASN A 250 19.46 -28.19 3.06
C ASN A 250 20.77 -27.50 3.44
N ILE A 251 20.90 -26.93 4.65
CA ILE A 251 22.16 -26.31 5.12
C ILE A 251 23.05 -27.30 5.88
N THR A 252 22.48 -28.36 6.44
CA THR A 252 23.24 -29.39 7.18
C THR A 252 23.74 -30.53 6.31
N GLY A 253 23.34 -30.60 5.03
CA GLY A 253 23.73 -31.66 4.10
C GLY A 253 25.02 -31.42 3.28
N ASN A 254 25.70 -30.28 3.45
CA ASN A 254 26.88 -29.92 2.64
C ASN A 254 28.14 -29.62 3.44
N VAL A 255 28.40 -30.36 4.52
CA VAL A 255 29.69 -30.40 5.20
C VAL A 255 30.05 -31.87 5.46
N ALA A 256 30.61 -32.50 4.48
CA ALA A 256 31.45 -33.70 4.59
C ALA A 256 32.39 -33.74 3.39
#